data_aca8979f42bbf3f3cd9c5f9ddba83024
#
_entry.id   aca8979f42bbf3f3cd9c5f9ddba83024
#
_cell.length_a   1.000
_cell.length_b   1.000
_cell.length_c   1.000
_cell.angle_alpha   90.00
_cell.angle_beta   90.00
_cell.angle_gamma   90.00
#
_symmetry.space_group_name_H-M   'P 1'
#
loop_
_entity.id
_entity.type
_entity.pdbx_description
1 polymer ?
#
loop_
_entity_poly.entity_id
_entity_poly.type
_entity_poly.pdbx_seq_one_letter_code
_entity_poly.pdbx_strand_id
1 'polypeptide(L)'
;TRSLAPCSPSRGCRAGEVCRRHLPWPRPCVLYFCLFSTSSSDILLKQYDVLILGSGTAGQSMALRLADSHSVALVTKRELADSASNWAQGGIAAVLDTADSIEAHIQDTFTAGAGLCDPDATRFVVENGKRAIEWLIDRGVPFTREADTQLGYHLTREGGHSHRRIIHAADATGAALQSTLSAQVRAHPNIDIFEHHIAVDLILGDKVGHSGEGCLGAYVLDIEAGKVLTFAAHNTVLATGGTGKVYLFTTNPDVATGDGVAMAWRAGCRVANMEFIQFHPTCLYHPQAKSFLISEAVRGEGGLLKLPDGTRFMPEHDAREELAPRDIVARAIDFEMKKRGLDCVYLDISHKPAAWLHEHFPNIHARCLELGIDITCEPIPVVPAAHYSCGGIVTDLAARTDVPGLYAVGESACTGLHGANRLASNSLLECLVYGEAAAQDILSKPVQAAPDLPAWDESRVTDADEEVVISHNWAELRRAMWDYVGIVRTTKRLKRAQHRIRLLEREIHEFYSNFRVSNDLIELRNLVLTADLIVRCALKRKESRGLHHSRDYPDLLPRARATILRPPRQHRRS
;
A
#
# COMPACT_ATOMS: atom_id res chain seq x y z
N THR A 1 -23.40 -53.78 -11.92
CA THR A 1 -24.24 -54.89 -11.42
C THR A 1 -24.83 -54.57 -10.06
N ARG A 2 -26.17 -54.55 -10.06
CA ARG A 2 -27.12 -54.60 -8.94
C ARG A 2 -27.19 -53.38 -8.04
N SER A 3 -28.14 -52.49 -8.17
CA SER A 3 -29.63 -52.56 -8.01
C SER A 3 -30.00 -52.86 -6.54
N LEU A 4 -30.69 -51.92 -5.90
CA LEU A 4 -32.08 -52.01 -5.55
C LEU A 4 -32.53 -50.80 -4.69
N ALA A 5 -33.67 -50.30 -5.07
CA ALA A 5 -34.44 -49.21 -4.49
C ALA A 5 -35.43 -49.75 -3.40
N PRO A 6 -36.51 -49.04 -3.04
CA PRO A 6 -36.73 -48.28 -1.80
C PRO A 6 -37.88 -48.87 -0.98
N CYS A 7 -38.15 -48.34 0.22
CA CYS A 7 -39.39 -48.61 0.93
C CYS A 7 -39.94 -47.38 1.66
N SER A 8 -41.09 -46.93 1.31
CA SER A 8 -42.05 -46.09 2.05
C SER A 8 -43.26 -46.97 2.45
N PRO A 9 -44.36 -46.46 3.06
CA PRO A 9 -44.63 -45.85 4.37
C PRO A 9 -45.82 -46.56 5.10
N SER A 10 -46.16 -46.24 6.34
CA SER A 10 -47.54 -46.39 6.91
C SER A 10 -47.67 -45.64 8.25
N ARG A 11 -48.58 -44.67 8.33
CA ARG A 11 -49.92 -44.64 8.95
C ARG A 11 -49.90 -45.13 10.41
N GLY A 12 -50.30 -44.39 11.45
CA GLY A 12 -51.44 -43.57 11.71
C GLY A 12 -51.99 -43.94 13.09
N CYS A 13 -52.64 -43.04 13.81
CA CYS A 13 -53.70 -43.13 14.82
C CYS A 13 -53.50 -42.10 15.95
N ARG A 14 -54.32 -41.12 15.98
CA ARG A 14 -55.60 -40.76 16.68
C ARG A 14 -55.54 -40.72 18.21
N ALA A 15 -55.72 -39.52 18.70
CA ALA A 15 -56.69 -38.91 19.62
C ALA A 15 -57.05 -39.63 20.95
N GLY A 16 -57.12 -38.83 22.01
CA GLY A 16 -57.98 -39.10 23.18
C GLY A 16 -57.55 -38.40 24.46
N GLU A 17 -58.15 -37.27 24.77
CA GLU A 17 -58.86 -36.83 25.96
C GLU A 17 -58.14 -36.60 27.31
N VAL A 18 -58.16 -35.36 27.71
CA VAL A 18 -58.72 -34.70 28.93
C VAL A 18 -58.35 -35.27 30.32
N CYS A 19 -57.65 -34.45 31.11
CA CYS A 19 -58.02 -34.25 32.49
C CYS A 19 -57.61 -32.91 33.08
N ARG A 20 -58.58 -32.06 33.39
CA ARG A 20 -58.45 -30.81 34.15
C ARG A 20 -58.16 -31.07 35.59
N ARG A 21 -57.21 -30.36 36.22
CA ARG A 21 -57.28 -29.92 37.61
C ARG A 21 -56.69 -28.56 37.81
N HIS A 22 -57.48 -27.62 38.31
CA HIS A 22 -57.19 -26.29 38.79
C HIS A 22 -56.31 -26.29 40.03
N LEU A 23 -55.39 -25.33 40.12
CA LEU A 23 -55.00 -24.58 41.32
C LEU A 23 -54.07 -23.38 40.98
N PRO A 24 -53.93 -22.33 41.80
CA PRO A 24 -54.06 -20.95 41.39
C PRO A 24 -52.75 -20.20 41.19
N TRP A 25 -52.84 -19.13 40.45
CA TRP A 25 -51.77 -18.18 40.04
C TRP A 25 -51.13 -17.40 41.18
N PRO A 26 -49.82 -17.08 41.12
CA PRO A 26 -49.30 -15.80 41.57
C PRO A 26 -48.99 -14.89 40.36
N ARG A 27 -49.28 -13.61 40.54
CA ARG A 27 -49.18 -12.54 39.55
C ARG A 27 -47.73 -12.37 39.04
N PRO A 28 -47.49 -12.14 37.74
CA PRO A 28 -46.15 -11.84 37.25
C PRO A 28 -45.79 -10.38 37.57
N CYS A 29 -44.62 -10.19 38.19
CA CYS A 29 -43.89 -8.92 38.14
C CYS A 29 -43.58 -8.57 36.71
N VAL A 30 -44.10 -7.46 36.23
CA VAL A 30 -43.75 -6.84 34.94
C VAL A 30 -42.39 -6.22 35.11
N LEU A 31 -41.35 -6.95 34.75
CA LEU A 31 -40.05 -6.38 34.40
C LEU A 31 -40.22 -5.70 33.02
N TYR A 32 -40.26 -4.35 33.02
CA TYR A 32 -40.08 -3.56 31.83
C TYR A 32 -38.64 -3.79 31.32
N PHE A 33 -38.47 -4.73 30.40
CA PHE A 33 -37.36 -4.73 29.49
C PHE A 33 -37.59 -3.54 28.55
N CYS A 34 -36.92 -2.44 28.79
CA CYS A 34 -36.68 -1.45 27.74
C CYS A 34 -35.82 -2.11 26.67
N LEU A 35 -36.48 -2.74 25.71
CA LEU A 35 -35.87 -2.98 24.40
C LEU A 35 -35.64 -1.58 23.77
N PHE A 36 -34.44 -1.08 23.90
CA PHE A 36 -33.96 -0.08 22.94
C PHE A 36 -34.00 -0.76 21.58
N SER A 37 -35.03 -0.48 20.83
CA SER A 37 -35.08 -0.71 19.39
C SER A 37 -34.06 0.24 18.80
N THR A 38 -32.83 -0.20 18.61
CA THR A 38 -31.90 0.50 17.71
C THR A 38 -32.57 0.51 16.34
N SER A 39 -32.86 1.68 15.83
CA SER A 39 -33.43 1.83 14.49
C SER A 39 -32.44 1.23 13.48
N SER A 40 -32.93 0.66 12.41
CA SER A 40 -32.10 0.08 11.33
C SER A 40 -31.12 1.09 10.75
N SER A 41 -31.33 2.40 10.94
CA SER A 41 -30.45 3.51 10.56
C SER A 41 -29.22 3.64 11.48
N ASP A 42 -29.33 3.30 12.78
CA ASP A 42 -28.22 3.44 13.74
C ASP A 42 -27.11 2.40 13.53
N ILE A 43 -27.41 1.30 12.84
CA ILE A 43 -26.45 0.23 12.55
C ILE A 43 -25.51 0.61 11.39
N LEU A 44 -25.93 1.51 10.51
CA LEU A 44 -25.17 1.89 9.31
C LEU A 44 -24.25 3.11 9.49
N LEU A 45 -24.47 3.92 10.54
CA LEU A 45 -23.66 5.09 10.85
C LEU A 45 -22.69 4.77 11.99
N LYS A 46 -21.39 4.97 11.74
CA LYS A 46 -20.29 4.85 12.68
C LYS A 46 -19.69 6.24 12.92
N GLN A 47 -19.51 6.63 14.16
CA GLN A 47 -19.02 7.96 14.54
C GLN A 47 -17.73 7.84 15.35
N TYR A 48 -16.68 8.54 14.93
CA TYR A 48 -15.36 8.56 15.55
C TYR A 48 -14.75 9.95 15.50
N ASP A 49 -13.79 10.23 16.37
CA ASP A 49 -13.00 11.45 16.29
C ASP A 49 -12.03 11.40 15.12
N VAL A 50 -11.48 10.21 14.85
CA VAL A 50 -10.51 9.97 13.77
C VAL A 50 -10.84 8.69 13.00
N LEU A 51 -10.88 8.78 11.69
CA LEU A 51 -10.98 7.66 10.75
C LEU A 51 -9.63 7.46 10.05
N ILE A 52 -9.02 6.28 10.22
CA ILE A 52 -7.75 5.92 9.57
C ILE A 52 -8.02 4.82 8.54
N LEU A 53 -7.72 5.09 7.27
CA LEU A 53 -7.87 4.15 6.17
C LEU A 53 -6.50 3.55 5.83
N GLY A 54 -6.26 2.30 6.23
CA GLY A 54 -5.03 1.54 6.02
C GLY A 54 -4.30 1.19 7.32
N SER A 55 -3.91 -0.08 7.44
CA SER A 55 -3.32 -0.69 8.63
C SER A 55 -1.80 -0.92 8.55
N GLY A 56 -1.10 -0.27 7.61
CA GLY A 56 0.36 -0.28 7.57
C GLY A 56 0.98 0.45 8.77
N THR A 57 2.32 0.48 8.83
CA THR A 57 3.08 1.14 9.91
C THR A 57 2.60 2.57 10.18
N ALA A 58 2.33 3.36 9.12
CA ALA A 58 1.84 4.73 9.28
C ALA A 58 0.49 4.79 10.00
N GLY A 59 -0.49 3.99 9.56
CA GLY A 59 -1.84 3.96 10.16
C GLY A 59 -1.83 3.48 11.62
N GLN A 60 -1.13 2.39 11.90
CA GLN A 60 -1.08 1.84 13.27
C GLN A 60 -0.29 2.74 14.23
N SER A 61 0.85 3.30 13.81
CA SER A 61 1.60 4.24 14.65
C SER A 61 0.78 5.47 14.99
N MET A 62 -0.01 5.96 14.05
CA MET A 62 -0.89 7.09 14.24
C MET A 62 -2.07 6.76 15.15
N ALA A 63 -2.72 5.60 14.96
CA ALA A 63 -3.80 5.13 15.83
C ALA A 63 -3.36 5.08 17.31
N LEU A 64 -2.19 4.48 17.57
CA LEU A 64 -1.63 4.38 18.94
C LEU A 64 -1.24 5.72 19.55
N ARG A 65 -0.95 6.75 18.76
CA ARG A 65 -0.63 8.10 19.25
C ARG A 65 -1.87 8.94 19.56
N LEU A 66 -3.01 8.60 18.96
CA LEU A 66 -4.27 9.33 19.10
C LEU A 66 -5.20 8.72 20.15
N ALA A 67 -5.13 7.42 20.33
CA ALA A 67 -6.13 6.66 21.07
C ALA A 67 -6.23 6.95 22.56
N ASP A 68 -5.20 7.54 23.18
CA ASP A 68 -5.28 7.95 24.60
C ASP A 68 -6.31 9.07 24.84
N SER A 69 -6.69 9.82 23.80
CA SER A 69 -7.60 10.98 23.93
C SER A 69 -8.71 11.03 22.87
N HIS A 70 -8.66 10.17 21.86
CA HIS A 70 -9.61 10.16 20.74
C HIS A 70 -10.12 8.74 20.49
N SER A 71 -11.37 8.64 20.07
CA SER A 71 -11.93 7.42 19.49
C SER A 71 -11.43 7.26 18.04
N VAL A 72 -10.87 6.09 17.73
CA VAL A 72 -10.22 5.83 16.43
C VAL A 72 -10.88 4.64 15.74
N ALA A 73 -11.35 4.84 14.51
CA ALA A 73 -11.66 3.74 13.60
C ALA A 73 -10.45 3.45 12.71
N LEU A 74 -9.92 2.24 12.78
CA LEU A 74 -8.87 1.75 11.89
C LEU A 74 -9.46 0.76 10.90
N VAL A 75 -9.57 1.18 9.64
CA VAL A 75 -10.20 0.41 8.55
C VAL A 75 -9.15 -0.20 7.65
N THR A 76 -9.26 -1.50 7.38
CA THR A 76 -8.37 -2.21 6.47
C THR A 76 -9.13 -3.20 5.60
N LYS A 77 -8.80 -3.28 4.31
CA LYS A 77 -9.52 -4.12 3.35
C LYS A 77 -9.19 -5.62 3.42
N ARG A 78 -8.18 -5.97 4.17
CA ARG A 78 -7.78 -7.33 4.51
C ARG A 78 -7.54 -7.42 6.01
N GLU A 79 -6.87 -8.47 6.46
CA GLU A 79 -6.42 -8.57 7.84
C GLU A 79 -5.44 -7.45 8.22
N LEU A 80 -5.36 -7.12 9.49
CA LEU A 80 -4.52 -6.04 10.04
C LEU A 80 -3.04 -6.19 9.66
N ALA A 81 -2.56 -7.42 9.54
CA ALA A 81 -1.20 -7.74 9.17
C ALA A 81 -0.91 -7.64 7.65
N ASP A 82 -1.95 -7.59 6.82
CA ASP A 82 -1.81 -7.62 5.36
C ASP A 82 -1.43 -6.24 4.81
N SER A 83 -0.18 -5.87 4.96
CA SER A 83 0.35 -4.58 4.52
C SER A 83 1.71 -4.71 3.85
N ALA A 84 2.06 -3.74 2.99
CA ALA A 84 3.40 -3.65 2.41
C ALA A 84 4.48 -3.48 3.49
N SER A 85 4.15 -2.88 4.63
CA SER A 85 5.05 -2.74 5.77
C SER A 85 5.47 -4.08 6.34
N ASN A 86 4.56 -5.05 6.44
CA ASN A 86 4.85 -6.40 6.92
C ASN A 86 5.87 -7.15 6.05
N TRP A 87 5.93 -6.81 4.76
CA TRP A 87 6.83 -7.45 3.78
C TRP A 87 8.18 -6.74 3.66
N ALA A 88 8.41 -5.67 4.41
CA ALA A 88 9.67 -4.94 4.39
C ALA A 88 10.79 -5.78 5.05
N GLN A 89 11.76 -6.22 4.23
CA GLN A 89 12.91 -7.01 4.67
C GLN A 89 14.02 -6.13 5.26
N GLY A 90 14.20 -4.90 4.70
CA GLY A 90 15.20 -3.94 5.17
C GLY A 90 14.87 -3.33 6.53
N GLY A 91 15.68 -2.36 6.96
CA GLY A 91 15.50 -1.69 8.24
C GLY A 91 14.90 -0.30 8.12
N ILE A 92 15.16 0.52 9.13
CA ILE A 92 14.76 1.92 9.21
C ILE A 92 16.03 2.78 9.29
N ALA A 93 16.15 3.76 8.39
CA ALA A 93 17.29 4.67 8.38
C ALA A 93 17.12 5.75 9.45
N ALA A 94 18.06 5.86 10.37
CA ALA A 94 18.09 6.95 11.36
C ALA A 94 19.52 7.20 11.84
N VAL A 95 19.84 8.46 12.13
CA VAL A 95 21.14 8.84 12.72
C VAL A 95 21.10 8.53 14.21
N LEU A 96 21.70 7.40 14.58
CA LEU A 96 21.71 6.89 15.96
C LEU A 96 23.14 6.86 16.54
N ASP A 97 24.15 6.72 15.69
CA ASP A 97 25.56 6.63 16.08
C ASP A 97 26.25 7.99 15.91
N THR A 98 27.21 8.29 16.79
CA THR A 98 28.04 9.52 16.75
C THR A 98 29.00 9.58 15.56
N ALA A 99 29.28 8.45 14.90
CA ALA A 99 30.06 8.38 13.67
C ALA A 99 29.28 8.84 12.43
N ASP A 100 27.96 9.03 12.53
CA ASP A 100 27.07 9.53 11.48
C ASP A 100 26.58 10.95 11.81
N SER A 101 25.96 11.63 10.82
CA SER A 101 25.41 12.97 11.00
C SER A 101 24.10 13.17 10.25
N ILE A 102 23.27 14.09 10.74
CA ILE A 102 22.04 14.54 10.09
C ILE A 102 22.34 15.00 8.66
N GLU A 103 23.37 15.80 8.47
CA GLU A 103 23.80 16.33 7.17
C GLU A 103 24.20 15.23 6.19
N ALA A 104 24.90 14.19 6.66
CA ALA A 104 25.27 13.05 5.81
C ALA A 104 24.03 12.27 5.33
N HIS A 105 23.05 12.04 6.21
CA HIS A 105 21.81 11.38 5.82
C HIS A 105 20.96 12.25 4.87
N ILE A 106 20.88 13.56 5.10
CA ILE A 106 20.22 14.51 4.18
C ILE A 106 20.89 14.48 2.81
N GLN A 107 22.23 14.52 2.76
CA GLN A 107 22.98 14.51 1.50
C GLN A 107 22.79 13.20 0.73
N ASP A 108 22.80 12.05 1.40
CA ASP A 108 22.51 10.75 0.79
C ASP A 108 21.08 10.73 0.19
N THR A 109 20.11 11.29 0.92
CA THR A 109 18.72 11.39 0.47
C THR A 109 18.60 12.30 -0.76
N PHE A 110 19.26 13.46 -0.77
CA PHE A 110 19.29 14.38 -1.93
C PHE A 110 19.92 13.74 -3.16
N THR A 111 21.00 12.99 -2.94
CA THR A 111 21.70 12.27 -4.01
C THR A 111 20.78 11.23 -4.65
N ALA A 112 20.11 10.42 -3.82
CA ALA A 112 19.15 9.43 -4.30
C ALA A 112 17.96 10.08 -5.03
N GLY A 113 17.41 11.17 -4.48
CA GLY A 113 16.25 11.88 -5.02
C GLY A 113 16.50 12.72 -6.27
N ALA A 114 17.74 12.72 -6.79
CA ALA A 114 18.13 13.32 -8.07
C ALA A 114 17.69 14.79 -8.23
N GLY A 115 17.81 15.58 -7.16
CA GLY A 115 17.53 17.02 -7.13
C GLY A 115 16.06 17.41 -7.06
N LEU A 116 15.15 16.47 -6.72
CA LEU A 116 13.72 16.71 -6.54
C LEU A 116 13.23 16.56 -5.11
N CYS A 117 14.11 16.21 -4.15
CA CYS A 117 13.75 16.24 -2.73
C CYS A 117 13.41 17.66 -2.29
N ASP A 118 12.41 17.80 -1.46
CA ASP A 118 12.12 19.03 -0.74
C ASP A 118 13.09 19.15 0.44
N PRO A 119 13.85 20.28 0.55
CA PRO A 119 14.83 20.44 1.62
C PRO A 119 14.23 20.44 3.02
N ASP A 120 13.07 21.08 3.20
CA ASP A 120 12.43 21.21 4.52
C ASP A 120 11.85 19.86 4.95
N ALA A 121 11.18 19.14 4.04
CA ALA A 121 10.65 17.82 4.29
C ALA A 121 11.77 16.80 4.59
N THR A 122 12.87 16.85 3.85
CA THR A 122 14.01 15.94 4.06
C THR A 122 14.65 16.20 5.43
N ARG A 123 14.93 17.44 5.77
CA ARG A 123 15.49 17.81 7.07
C ARG A 123 14.56 17.41 8.20
N PHE A 124 13.26 17.72 8.05
CA PHE A 124 12.24 17.36 9.04
C PHE A 124 12.22 15.86 9.34
N VAL A 125 12.26 15.01 8.33
CA VAL A 125 12.23 13.55 8.52
C VAL A 125 13.53 13.08 9.18
N VAL A 126 14.69 13.53 8.72
CA VAL A 126 15.97 13.06 9.20
C VAL A 126 16.22 13.50 10.66
N GLU A 127 15.91 14.75 11.00
CA GLU A 127 16.07 15.29 12.38
C GLU A 127 15.15 14.57 13.39
N ASN A 128 13.95 14.14 12.98
CA ASN A 128 13.01 13.42 13.84
C ASN A 128 13.21 11.89 13.84
N GLY A 129 14.19 11.39 13.08
CA GLY A 129 14.42 9.95 12.92
C GLY A 129 14.77 9.24 14.22
N LYS A 130 15.67 9.80 15.02
CA LYS A 130 16.07 9.23 16.32
C LYS A 130 14.86 9.06 17.26
N ARG A 131 14.04 10.10 17.40
CA ARG A 131 12.82 10.06 18.23
C ARG A 131 11.83 9.00 17.76
N ALA A 132 11.68 8.83 16.45
CA ALA A 132 10.82 7.80 15.88
C ALA A 132 11.31 6.38 16.23
N ILE A 133 12.63 6.15 16.21
CA ILE A 133 13.21 4.86 16.61
C ILE A 133 13.08 4.63 18.12
N GLU A 134 13.35 5.63 18.94
CA GLU A 134 13.17 5.55 20.40
C GLU A 134 11.73 5.17 20.76
N TRP A 135 10.74 5.78 20.11
CA TRP A 135 9.33 5.41 20.29
C TRP A 135 9.05 3.95 19.95
N LEU A 136 9.66 3.37 18.92
CA LEU A 136 9.51 1.94 18.57
C LEU A 136 10.19 1.03 19.61
N ILE A 137 11.35 1.44 20.13
CA ILE A 137 12.06 0.71 21.18
C ILE A 137 11.22 0.67 22.46
N ASP A 138 10.64 1.80 22.86
CA ASP A 138 9.74 1.90 24.01
C ASP A 138 8.47 1.04 23.84
N ARG A 139 8.01 0.86 22.60
CA ARG A 139 6.91 -0.05 22.25
C ARG A 139 7.31 -1.53 22.22
N GLY A 140 8.60 -1.84 22.39
CA GLY A 140 9.09 -3.22 22.48
C GLY A 140 9.39 -3.88 21.14
N VAL A 141 9.62 -3.12 20.06
CA VAL A 141 10.06 -3.69 18.78
C VAL A 141 11.42 -4.39 18.97
N PRO A 142 11.56 -5.68 18.63
CA PRO A 142 12.73 -6.49 18.94
C PRO A 142 13.86 -6.27 17.91
N PHE A 143 14.45 -5.07 17.90
CA PHE A 143 15.61 -4.78 17.05
C PHE A 143 16.83 -5.65 17.40
N THR A 144 17.63 -5.98 16.40
CA THR A 144 18.85 -6.79 16.54
C THR A 144 19.85 -6.06 17.47
N ARG A 145 20.26 -6.77 18.54
CA ARG A 145 21.19 -6.26 19.55
C ARG A 145 22.65 -6.51 19.14
N GLU A 146 23.53 -5.60 19.55
CA GLU A 146 24.98 -5.75 19.44
C GLU A 146 25.64 -5.26 20.74
N ALA A 147 26.19 -6.20 21.52
CA ALA A 147 26.65 -5.93 22.88
C ALA A 147 27.88 -4.99 22.94
N ASP A 148 28.72 -5.00 21.90
CA ASP A 148 30.00 -4.28 21.88
C ASP A 148 29.86 -2.83 21.37
N THR A 149 28.63 -2.35 21.10
CA THR A 149 28.39 -0.98 20.68
C THR A 149 27.79 -0.14 21.81
N GLN A 150 28.14 1.18 21.86
CA GLN A 150 27.53 2.11 22.81
C GLN A 150 26.02 2.22 22.66
N LEU A 151 25.52 2.03 21.44
CA LEU A 151 24.10 2.04 21.11
C LEU A 151 23.35 0.79 21.59
N GLY A 152 24.05 -0.36 21.73
CA GLY A 152 23.47 -1.66 22.07
C GLY A 152 22.62 -2.29 20.96
N TYR A 153 22.63 -1.72 19.75
CA TYR A 153 21.93 -2.22 18.56
C TYR A 153 22.87 -2.33 17.36
N HIS A 154 22.66 -3.37 16.56
CA HIS A 154 23.39 -3.55 15.32
C HIS A 154 22.83 -2.62 14.23
N LEU A 155 23.72 -1.91 13.54
CA LEU A 155 23.37 -1.07 12.40
C LEU A 155 23.98 -1.63 11.12
N THR A 156 23.20 -1.68 10.05
CA THR A 156 23.68 -2.05 8.71
C THR A 156 23.79 -0.83 7.79
N ARG A 157 24.41 -1.04 6.63
CA ARG A 157 24.47 -0.04 5.56
C ARG A 157 23.87 -0.63 4.28
N GLU A 158 22.89 0.06 3.74
CA GLU A 158 22.28 -0.28 2.45
C GLU A 158 22.81 0.60 1.31
N GLY A 159 22.50 0.23 0.07
CA GLY A 159 22.92 0.96 -1.13
C GLY A 159 22.44 2.42 -1.11
N GLY A 160 23.35 3.35 -1.41
CA GLY A 160 23.09 4.80 -1.39
C GLY A 160 23.38 5.50 -0.05
N HIS A 161 23.58 4.75 1.04
CA HIS A 161 23.97 5.33 2.34
C HIS A 161 25.47 5.42 2.48
N SER A 162 25.96 6.56 2.96
CA SER A 162 27.37 6.79 3.25
C SER A 162 27.82 6.15 4.58
N HIS A 163 26.90 5.98 5.54
CA HIS A 163 27.15 5.45 6.87
C HIS A 163 26.26 4.25 7.21
N ARG A 164 26.66 3.49 8.26
CA ARG A 164 25.83 2.45 8.87
C ARG A 164 24.79 3.13 9.75
N ARG A 165 23.55 3.23 9.28
CA ARG A 165 22.45 3.91 9.99
C ARG A 165 21.14 3.14 9.97
N ILE A 166 21.15 1.93 9.42
CA ILE A 166 19.92 1.15 9.26
C ILE A 166 19.76 0.24 10.47
N ILE A 167 18.82 0.59 11.36
CA ILE A 167 18.40 -0.29 12.45
C ILE A 167 17.42 -1.34 11.90
N HIS A 168 17.55 -2.59 12.33
CA HIS A 168 16.78 -3.70 11.76
C HIS A 168 16.48 -4.79 12.80
N ALA A 169 15.52 -5.65 12.49
CA ALA A 169 15.19 -6.86 13.23
C ALA A 169 15.44 -8.07 12.31
N ALA A 170 16.62 -8.64 12.39
CA ALA A 170 17.13 -9.66 11.48
C ALA A 170 16.89 -9.28 9.99
N ASP A 171 16.27 -10.14 9.20
CA ASP A 171 15.87 -9.92 7.80
C ASP A 171 14.35 -9.69 7.63
N ALA A 172 13.64 -9.37 8.72
CA ALA A 172 12.19 -9.26 8.78
C ALA A 172 11.72 -8.05 9.63
N THR A 173 12.37 -6.90 9.46
CA THR A 173 12.07 -5.70 10.26
C THR A 173 10.60 -5.29 10.17
N GLY A 174 10.03 -5.35 8.99
CA GLY A 174 8.62 -5.03 8.77
C GLY A 174 7.68 -5.93 9.55
N ALA A 175 7.91 -7.23 9.54
CA ALA A 175 7.10 -8.20 10.29
C ALA A 175 7.21 -8.00 11.82
N ALA A 176 8.42 -7.76 12.32
CA ALA A 176 8.65 -7.47 13.74
C ALA A 176 7.92 -6.19 14.19
N LEU A 177 8.00 -5.15 13.36
CA LEU A 177 7.33 -3.87 13.59
C LEU A 177 5.79 -4.06 13.56
N GLN A 178 5.28 -4.67 12.50
CA GLN A 178 3.86 -4.87 12.29
C GLN A 178 3.23 -5.72 13.39
N SER A 179 3.86 -6.83 13.80
CA SER A 179 3.35 -7.70 14.86
C SER A 179 3.30 -6.97 16.21
N THR A 180 4.33 -6.19 16.55
CA THR A 180 4.40 -5.42 17.79
C THR A 180 3.30 -4.35 17.85
N LEU A 181 3.14 -3.56 16.78
CA LEU A 181 2.12 -2.51 16.73
C LEU A 181 0.71 -3.10 16.67
N SER A 182 0.48 -4.16 15.88
CA SER A 182 -0.83 -4.82 15.77
C SER A 182 -1.31 -5.38 17.10
N ALA A 183 -0.41 -5.96 17.90
CA ALA A 183 -0.77 -6.46 19.22
C ALA A 183 -1.26 -5.32 20.14
N GLN A 184 -0.61 -4.17 20.10
CA GLN A 184 -0.99 -3.01 20.91
C GLN A 184 -2.27 -2.34 20.41
N VAL A 185 -2.44 -2.22 19.09
CA VAL A 185 -3.67 -1.69 18.48
C VAL A 185 -4.88 -2.56 18.86
N ARG A 186 -4.75 -3.90 18.80
CA ARG A 186 -5.82 -4.83 19.21
C ARG A 186 -6.14 -4.75 20.69
N ALA A 187 -5.19 -4.40 21.54
CA ALA A 187 -5.37 -4.30 22.99
C ALA A 187 -5.92 -2.94 23.45
N HIS A 188 -5.94 -1.92 22.59
CA HIS A 188 -6.30 -0.56 22.99
C HIS A 188 -7.82 -0.33 22.97
N PRO A 189 -8.46 0.08 24.10
CA PRO A 189 -9.92 0.16 24.21
C PRO A 189 -10.56 1.24 23.33
N ASN A 190 -9.82 2.26 22.90
CA ASN A 190 -10.33 3.38 22.10
C ASN A 190 -10.02 3.20 20.60
N ILE A 191 -9.56 2.03 20.15
CA ILE A 191 -9.33 1.70 18.75
C ILE A 191 -10.28 0.59 18.35
N ASP A 192 -11.21 0.90 17.46
CA ASP A 192 -12.05 -0.09 16.79
C ASP A 192 -11.42 -0.46 15.44
N ILE A 193 -11.22 -1.75 15.22
CA ILE A 193 -10.59 -2.30 14.02
C ILE A 193 -11.66 -2.89 13.12
N PHE A 194 -11.66 -2.47 11.86
CA PHE A 194 -12.55 -2.93 10.82
C PHE A 194 -11.72 -3.64 9.73
N GLU A 195 -11.50 -4.95 9.91
CA GLU A 195 -10.87 -5.83 8.91
C GLU A 195 -11.91 -6.20 7.84
N HIS A 196 -11.46 -6.52 6.62
CA HIS A 196 -12.32 -6.81 5.46
C HIS A 196 -13.28 -5.66 5.10
N HIS A 197 -12.81 -4.42 5.28
CA HIS A 197 -13.57 -3.21 4.97
C HIS A 197 -12.79 -2.32 4.00
N ILE A 198 -13.38 -1.95 2.88
CA ILE A 198 -12.74 -1.08 1.87
C ILE A 198 -13.46 0.25 1.74
N ALA A 199 -12.72 1.35 1.75
CA ALA A 199 -13.29 2.68 1.52
C ALA A 199 -13.72 2.84 0.05
N VAL A 200 -15.00 3.14 -0.15
CA VAL A 200 -15.62 3.38 -1.46
C VAL A 200 -15.25 4.77 -1.97
N ASP A 201 -15.52 5.79 -1.13
CA ASP A 201 -15.16 7.19 -1.40
C ASP A 201 -15.19 8.06 -0.13
N LEU A 202 -14.55 9.23 -0.21
CA LEU A 202 -14.57 10.23 0.85
C LEU A 202 -15.87 11.02 0.83
N ILE A 203 -16.39 11.38 2.01
CA ILE A 203 -17.56 12.22 2.18
C ILE A 203 -17.07 13.66 2.34
N LEU A 204 -17.42 14.51 1.38
CA LEU A 204 -17.08 15.93 1.37
C LEU A 204 -18.29 16.77 1.80
N GLY A 205 -18.10 17.71 2.71
CA GLY A 205 -19.15 18.56 3.23
C GLY A 205 -19.95 19.26 2.14
N ASP A 206 -19.28 19.82 1.13
CA ASP A 206 -19.93 20.47 -0.01
C ASP A 206 -20.89 19.57 -0.81
N LYS A 207 -20.71 18.23 -0.73
CA LYS A 207 -21.58 17.27 -1.44
C LYS A 207 -22.79 16.80 -0.61
N VAL A 208 -22.72 16.95 0.70
CA VAL A 208 -23.75 16.46 1.63
C VAL A 208 -24.44 17.56 2.45
N GLY A 209 -24.32 18.80 2.01
CA GLY A 209 -25.05 19.93 2.63
C GLY A 209 -24.28 20.66 3.73
N HIS A 210 -23.06 20.24 4.05
CA HIS A 210 -22.16 20.86 5.03
C HIS A 210 -21.11 21.73 4.32
N SER A 211 -21.55 22.83 3.71
CA SER A 211 -20.68 23.67 2.89
C SER A 211 -19.50 24.24 3.67
N GLY A 212 -18.28 24.04 3.13
CA GLY A 212 -17.03 24.57 3.68
C GLY A 212 -16.36 23.69 4.73
N GLU A 213 -16.93 22.56 5.13
CA GLU A 213 -16.37 21.71 6.20
C GLU A 213 -15.29 20.72 5.74
N GLY A 214 -15.01 20.59 4.45
CA GLY A 214 -13.95 19.71 3.96
C GLY A 214 -14.32 18.23 3.94
N CYS A 215 -13.43 17.35 4.43
CA CYS A 215 -13.68 15.91 4.54
C CYS A 215 -14.33 15.60 5.88
N LEU A 216 -15.44 14.87 5.85
CA LEU A 216 -16.27 14.54 7.01
C LEU A 216 -16.31 13.03 7.30
N GLY A 217 -15.52 12.23 6.58
CA GLY A 217 -15.48 10.79 6.73
C GLY A 217 -15.41 10.05 5.40
N ALA A 218 -15.89 8.81 5.39
CA ALA A 218 -15.91 7.97 4.21
C ALA A 218 -17.09 7.00 4.19
N TYR A 219 -17.52 6.63 2.98
CA TYR A 219 -18.32 5.43 2.76
C TYR A 219 -17.40 4.22 2.66
N VAL A 220 -17.73 3.17 3.40
CA VAL A 220 -16.89 1.98 3.55
C VAL A 220 -17.73 0.73 3.32
N LEU A 221 -17.32 -0.10 2.38
CA LEU A 221 -17.94 -1.39 2.11
C LEU A 221 -17.43 -2.42 3.13
N ASP A 222 -18.33 -3.00 3.90
CA ASP A 222 -18.11 -4.29 4.58
C ASP A 222 -18.16 -5.38 3.51
N ILE A 223 -16.99 -5.97 3.22
CA ILE A 223 -16.82 -6.93 2.12
C ILE A 223 -17.59 -8.22 2.37
N GLU A 224 -17.65 -8.65 3.65
CA GLU A 224 -18.32 -9.90 4.02
C GLU A 224 -19.83 -9.76 4.04
N ALA A 225 -20.33 -8.64 4.58
CA ALA A 225 -21.75 -8.36 4.62
C ALA A 225 -22.32 -7.82 3.29
N GLY A 226 -21.46 -7.37 2.37
CA GLY A 226 -21.87 -6.73 1.11
C GLY A 226 -22.64 -5.43 1.31
N LYS A 227 -22.38 -4.68 2.40
CA LYS A 227 -23.10 -3.46 2.78
C LYS A 227 -22.16 -2.28 2.93
N VAL A 228 -22.58 -1.12 2.45
CA VAL A 228 -21.83 0.12 2.64
C VAL A 228 -22.25 0.81 3.93
N LEU A 229 -21.26 1.05 4.79
CA LEU A 229 -21.39 1.77 6.05
C LEU A 229 -20.95 3.22 5.87
N THR A 230 -21.53 4.13 6.64
CA THR A 230 -21.12 5.54 6.72
C THR A 230 -20.23 5.73 7.94
N PHE A 231 -18.96 6.12 7.75
CA PHE A 231 -18.06 6.50 8.82
C PHE A 231 -17.96 8.02 8.87
N ALA A 232 -18.42 8.61 9.95
CA ALA A 232 -18.36 10.04 10.19
C ALA A 232 -17.18 10.38 11.10
N ALA A 233 -16.30 11.28 10.64
CA ALA A 233 -15.17 11.79 11.39
C ALA A 233 -14.68 13.12 10.82
N HIS A 234 -14.37 14.08 11.68
CA HIS A 234 -13.78 15.37 11.24
C HIS A 234 -12.31 15.25 10.82
N ASN A 235 -11.64 14.18 11.20
CA ASN A 235 -10.26 13.90 10.81
C ASN A 235 -10.20 12.53 10.11
N THR A 236 -9.93 12.54 8.80
CA THR A 236 -9.77 11.33 7.99
C THR A 236 -8.34 11.22 7.50
N VAL A 237 -7.73 10.06 7.67
CA VAL A 237 -6.32 9.80 7.35
C VAL A 237 -6.21 8.74 6.27
N LEU A 238 -5.54 9.06 5.17
CA LEU A 238 -5.20 8.13 4.10
C LEU A 238 -3.81 7.53 4.37
N ALA A 239 -3.78 6.28 4.84
CA ALA A 239 -2.59 5.47 5.10
C ALA A 239 -2.60 4.18 4.24
N THR A 240 -3.18 4.26 3.04
CA THR A 240 -3.55 3.11 2.19
C THR A 240 -2.39 2.49 1.41
N GLY A 241 -1.16 2.97 1.61
CA GLY A 241 0.03 2.47 0.92
C GLY A 241 0.11 2.92 -0.54
N GLY A 242 0.93 2.20 -1.31
CA GLY A 242 1.31 2.57 -2.67
C GLY A 242 0.41 2.03 -3.78
N THR A 243 0.98 1.99 -4.99
CA THR A 243 0.25 1.76 -6.24
C THR A 243 0.81 0.60 -7.06
N GLY A 244 1.65 -0.25 -6.47
CA GLY A 244 2.42 -1.25 -7.21
C GLY A 244 1.56 -2.23 -8.03
N LYS A 245 0.32 -2.47 -7.60
CA LYS A 245 -0.62 -3.38 -8.27
C LYS A 245 -1.10 -2.90 -9.65
N VAL A 246 -0.87 -1.64 -9.97
CA VAL A 246 -1.06 -1.09 -11.32
C VAL A 246 -0.22 -1.83 -12.37
N TYR A 247 0.92 -2.44 -11.96
CA TYR A 247 1.80 -3.20 -12.84
C TYR A 247 1.56 -4.71 -12.75
N LEU A 248 1.90 -5.42 -13.82
CA LEU A 248 1.75 -6.87 -13.90
C LEU A 248 2.62 -7.57 -12.85
N PHE A 249 3.87 -7.13 -12.69
CA PHE A 249 4.81 -7.63 -11.69
C PHE A 249 5.07 -6.57 -10.63
N THR A 250 4.87 -6.95 -9.37
CA THR A 250 5.10 -6.09 -8.21
C THR A 250 5.56 -6.92 -7.02
N THR A 251 6.41 -6.35 -6.17
CA THR A 251 6.80 -6.92 -4.88
C THR A 251 5.83 -6.55 -3.76
N ASN A 252 4.81 -5.75 -4.06
CA ASN A 252 3.81 -5.35 -3.08
C ASN A 252 2.73 -6.42 -2.92
N PRO A 253 2.09 -6.52 -1.75
CA PRO A 253 0.91 -7.35 -1.54
C PRO A 253 -0.26 -6.88 -2.41
N ASP A 254 -1.29 -7.73 -2.50
CA ASP A 254 -2.46 -7.47 -3.35
C ASP A 254 -3.25 -6.21 -2.96
N VAL A 255 -3.03 -5.70 -1.76
CA VAL A 255 -3.69 -4.49 -1.23
C VAL A 255 -3.16 -3.16 -1.80
N ALA A 256 -2.04 -3.14 -2.54
CA ALA A 256 -1.40 -1.90 -3.04
C ALA A 256 -2.04 -1.39 -4.33
N THR A 257 -3.30 -1.00 -4.29
CA THR A 257 -4.14 -0.63 -5.44
C THR A 257 -4.29 0.88 -5.66
N GLY A 258 -3.63 1.73 -4.83
CA GLY A 258 -3.65 3.18 -4.97
C GLY A 258 -4.94 3.86 -4.51
N ASP A 259 -5.68 3.22 -3.60
CA ASP A 259 -7.01 3.66 -3.17
C ASP A 259 -7.01 5.08 -2.61
N GLY A 260 -6.09 5.41 -1.70
CA GLY A 260 -5.99 6.75 -1.12
C GLY A 260 -5.69 7.82 -2.15
N VAL A 261 -4.76 7.54 -3.10
CA VAL A 261 -4.43 8.48 -4.18
C VAL A 261 -5.66 8.75 -5.06
N ALA A 262 -6.41 7.69 -5.41
CA ALA A 262 -7.60 7.81 -6.22
C ALA A 262 -8.72 8.58 -5.50
N MET A 263 -8.98 8.26 -4.23
CA MET A 263 -9.98 8.96 -3.41
C MET A 263 -9.62 10.43 -3.20
N ALA A 264 -8.37 10.74 -2.87
CA ALA A 264 -7.89 12.11 -2.69
C ALA A 264 -8.01 12.93 -3.99
N TRP A 265 -7.68 12.34 -5.14
CA TRP A 265 -7.87 12.98 -6.43
C TRP A 265 -9.34 13.33 -6.70
N ARG A 266 -10.28 12.39 -6.45
CA ARG A 266 -11.72 12.63 -6.58
C ARG A 266 -12.24 13.67 -5.58
N ALA A 267 -11.58 13.78 -4.42
CA ALA A 267 -11.88 14.78 -3.39
C ALA A 267 -11.35 16.18 -3.75
N GLY A 268 -10.48 16.31 -4.76
CA GLY A 268 -9.96 17.62 -5.17
C GLY A 268 -8.49 17.87 -4.80
N CYS A 269 -7.80 16.91 -4.17
CA CYS A 269 -6.41 17.06 -3.78
C CYS A 269 -5.47 17.01 -4.99
N ARG A 270 -4.38 17.78 -4.91
CA ARG A 270 -3.26 17.65 -5.85
C ARG A 270 -2.52 16.33 -5.62
N VAL A 271 -2.00 15.78 -6.72
CA VAL A 271 -1.03 14.69 -6.68
C VAL A 271 0.25 15.12 -7.39
N ALA A 272 1.38 14.58 -6.95
CA ALA A 272 2.68 14.93 -7.54
C ALA A 272 3.53 13.68 -7.79
N ASN A 273 4.41 13.78 -8.82
CA ASN A 273 5.51 12.85 -9.04
C ASN A 273 5.09 11.38 -9.26
N MET A 274 3.86 11.13 -9.72
CA MET A 274 3.32 9.78 -9.91
C MET A 274 4.10 8.94 -10.93
N GLU A 275 4.91 9.55 -11.80
CA GLU A 275 5.77 8.87 -12.77
C GLU A 275 6.97 8.16 -12.15
N PHE A 276 7.33 8.46 -10.90
CA PHE A 276 8.48 7.88 -10.22
C PHE A 276 8.10 6.62 -9.46
N ILE A 277 8.02 5.52 -10.19
CA ILE A 277 7.82 4.17 -9.65
C ILE A 277 9.17 3.47 -9.59
N GLN A 278 9.59 3.07 -8.40
CA GLN A 278 10.80 2.30 -8.20
C GLN A 278 10.54 0.84 -8.55
N PHE A 279 11.37 0.26 -9.42
CA PHE A 279 11.34 -1.17 -9.75
C PHE A 279 12.49 -1.88 -9.05
N HIS A 280 12.21 -2.98 -8.37
CA HIS A 280 13.24 -3.88 -7.90
C HIS A 280 13.69 -4.78 -9.06
N PRO A 281 14.99 -5.00 -9.29
CA PRO A 281 15.48 -5.75 -10.45
C PRO A 281 15.07 -7.21 -10.45
N THR A 282 15.03 -7.86 -9.29
CA THR A 282 14.98 -9.31 -9.14
C THR A 282 13.81 -9.76 -8.27
N CYS A 283 12.62 -9.86 -8.87
CA CYS A 283 11.46 -10.56 -8.33
C CYS A 283 11.40 -11.96 -8.96
N LEU A 284 11.10 -12.97 -8.16
CA LEU A 284 10.96 -14.34 -8.67
C LEU A 284 9.86 -14.42 -9.72
N TYR A 285 10.20 -14.90 -10.91
CA TYR A 285 9.26 -15.16 -11.99
C TYR A 285 8.77 -16.61 -11.92
N HIS A 286 7.59 -16.81 -11.32
CA HIS A 286 6.96 -18.12 -11.25
C HIS A 286 5.45 -17.97 -11.14
N PRO A 287 4.61 -18.79 -11.81
CA PRO A 287 3.15 -18.65 -11.81
C PRO A 287 2.51 -18.68 -10.40
N GLN A 288 3.10 -19.40 -9.47
CA GLN A 288 2.61 -19.54 -8.09
C GLN A 288 3.36 -18.66 -7.08
N ALA A 289 4.45 -18.01 -7.48
CA ALA A 289 5.21 -17.11 -6.60
C ALA A 289 4.67 -15.69 -6.76
N LYS A 290 3.61 -15.37 -6.04
CA LYS A 290 3.16 -13.97 -5.98
C LYS A 290 4.22 -13.13 -5.26
N SER A 291 4.78 -12.14 -5.96
CA SER A 291 5.54 -11.02 -5.37
C SER A 291 6.78 -11.38 -4.52
N PHE A 292 7.40 -12.56 -4.69
CA PHE A 292 8.55 -12.95 -3.88
C PHE A 292 9.83 -12.25 -4.34
N LEU A 293 10.44 -11.48 -3.43
CA LEU A 293 11.65 -10.71 -3.68
C LEU A 293 12.89 -11.59 -3.53
N ILE A 294 13.73 -11.66 -4.58
CA ILE A 294 15.09 -12.17 -4.47
C ILE A 294 15.99 -10.99 -4.06
N SER A 295 16.49 -11.05 -2.84
CA SER A 295 17.27 -9.97 -2.21
C SER A 295 18.45 -9.51 -3.09
N GLU A 296 18.77 -8.23 -3.00
CA GLU A 296 19.97 -7.64 -3.62
C GLU A 296 21.26 -8.30 -3.14
N ALA A 297 21.26 -8.83 -1.91
CA ALA A 297 22.40 -9.54 -1.35
C ALA A 297 22.88 -10.72 -2.24
N VAL A 298 21.97 -11.39 -2.96
CA VAL A 298 22.34 -12.46 -3.88
C VAL A 298 23.27 -11.95 -4.99
N ARG A 299 23.00 -10.74 -5.54
CA ARG A 299 23.89 -10.08 -6.50
C ARG A 299 25.18 -9.57 -5.82
N GLY A 300 25.05 -9.04 -4.61
CA GLY A 300 26.17 -8.60 -3.78
C GLY A 300 27.19 -9.70 -3.51
N GLU A 301 26.72 -10.94 -3.34
CA GLU A 301 27.54 -12.11 -3.10
C GLU A 301 27.99 -12.82 -4.39
N GLY A 302 27.80 -12.18 -5.56
CA GLY A 302 28.32 -12.62 -6.84
C GLY A 302 27.32 -13.33 -7.74
N GLY A 303 26.02 -13.23 -7.48
CA GLY A 303 24.99 -13.73 -8.41
C GLY A 303 25.05 -13.01 -9.76
N LEU A 304 25.04 -13.78 -10.86
CA LEU A 304 25.20 -13.31 -12.24
C LEU A 304 23.88 -13.29 -12.98
N LEU A 305 23.59 -12.20 -13.67
CA LEU A 305 22.40 -12.06 -14.53
C LEU A 305 22.66 -12.60 -15.93
N LYS A 306 21.88 -13.61 -16.33
CA LYS A 306 22.02 -14.37 -17.55
C LYS A 306 20.76 -14.39 -18.41
N LEU A 307 20.93 -14.46 -19.70
CA LEU A 307 19.91 -14.79 -20.69
C LEU A 307 19.57 -16.28 -20.67
N PRO A 308 18.47 -16.73 -21.32
CA PRO A 308 18.12 -18.16 -21.40
C PRO A 308 19.21 -19.05 -22.03
N ASP A 309 20.08 -18.50 -22.87
CA ASP A 309 21.21 -19.17 -23.49
C ASP A 309 22.46 -19.25 -22.59
N GLY A 310 22.38 -18.74 -21.36
CA GLY A 310 23.48 -18.67 -20.40
C GLY A 310 24.40 -17.46 -20.55
N THR A 311 24.16 -16.60 -21.54
CA THR A 311 24.97 -15.39 -21.78
C THR A 311 24.78 -14.36 -20.68
N ARG A 312 25.85 -13.91 -20.05
CA ARG A 312 25.86 -12.80 -19.10
C ARG A 312 25.76 -11.47 -19.85
N PHE A 313 24.83 -10.60 -19.48
CA PHE A 313 24.57 -9.36 -20.25
C PHE A 313 24.94 -8.07 -19.52
N MET A 314 25.06 -8.06 -18.18
CA MET A 314 25.32 -6.82 -17.42
C MET A 314 26.60 -6.07 -17.83
N PRO A 315 27.73 -6.73 -18.20
CA PRO A 315 28.94 -6.04 -18.68
C PRO A 315 28.74 -5.13 -19.90
N GLU A 316 27.72 -5.40 -20.74
CA GLU A 316 27.37 -4.56 -21.89
C GLU A 316 26.60 -3.28 -21.50
N HIS A 317 26.05 -3.24 -20.26
CA HIS A 317 25.18 -2.16 -19.81
C HIS A 317 25.83 -1.20 -18.80
N ASP A 318 26.69 -1.70 -17.89
CA ASP A 318 27.36 -0.86 -16.87
C ASP A 318 28.68 -1.49 -16.42
N ALA A 319 29.72 -0.70 -16.23
CA ALA A 319 31.04 -1.15 -15.81
C ALA A 319 31.07 -1.76 -14.39
N ARG A 320 30.07 -1.50 -13.56
CA ARG A 320 29.87 -2.11 -12.22
C ARG A 320 29.12 -3.42 -12.29
N GLU A 321 28.65 -3.81 -13.47
CA GLU A 321 27.95 -5.05 -13.76
C GLU A 321 26.73 -5.26 -12.85
N GLU A 322 26.56 -6.43 -12.21
CA GLU A 322 25.44 -6.74 -11.31
C GLU A 322 25.43 -5.91 -10.02
N LEU A 323 26.55 -5.24 -9.71
CA LEU A 323 26.67 -4.32 -8.55
C LEU A 323 26.27 -2.88 -8.90
N ALA A 324 25.85 -2.63 -10.13
CA ALA A 324 25.27 -1.33 -10.50
C ALA A 324 24.01 -1.03 -9.67
N PRO A 325 23.64 0.26 -9.45
CA PRO A 325 22.40 0.66 -8.77
C PRO A 325 21.15 -0.03 -9.34
N ARG A 326 20.15 -0.26 -8.48
CA ARG A 326 18.93 -1.01 -8.82
C ARG A 326 18.24 -0.53 -10.10
N ASP A 327 18.19 0.77 -10.30
CA ASP A 327 17.56 1.38 -11.48
C ASP A 327 18.31 1.06 -12.78
N ILE A 328 19.63 0.97 -12.74
CA ILE A 328 20.47 0.58 -13.89
C ILE A 328 20.26 -0.91 -14.20
N VAL A 329 20.35 -1.76 -13.20
CA VAL A 329 20.13 -3.21 -13.38
C VAL A 329 18.71 -3.49 -13.89
N ALA A 330 17.69 -2.85 -13.32
CA ALA A 330 16.32 -3.01 -13.78
C ALA A 330 16.13 -2.55 -15.23
N ARG A 331 16.78 -1.44 -15.64
CA ARG A 331 16.76 -0.98 -17.03
C ARG A 331 17.44 -1.96 -17.99
N ALA A 332 18.57 -2.53 -17.59
CA ALA A 332 19.27 -3.53 -18.39
C ALA A 332 18.40 -4.78 -18.61
N ILE A 333 17.80 -5.30 -17.55
CA ILE A 333 16.87 -6.45 -17.63
C ILE A 333 15.67 -6.12 -18.53
N ASP A 334 15.00 -4.99 -18.30
CA ASP A 334 13.84 -4.55 -19.12
C ASP A 334 14.21 -4.39 -20.60
N PHE A 335 15.42 -3.88 -20.88
CA PHE A 335 15.92 -3.74 -22.24
C PHE A 335 16.12 -5.10 -22.90
N GLU A 336 16.81 -6.03 -22.26
CA GLU A 336 17.08 -7.37 -22.81
C GLU A 336 15.79 -8.18 -22.98
N MET A 337 14.89 -8.15 -22.02
CA MET A 337 13.58 -8.79 -22.13
C MET A 337 12.79 -8.28 -23.33
N LYS A 338 12.65 -6.95 -23.46
CA LYS A 338 11.87 -6.33 -24.56
C LYS A 338 12.53 -6.47 -25.94
N LYS A 339 13.87 -6.44 -26.00
CA LYS A 339 14.63 -6.61 -27.25
C LYS A 339 14.45 -8.03 -27.82
N ARG A 340 14.37 -9.03 -26.94
CA ARG A 340 14.37 -10.46 -27.31
C ARG A 340 12.98 -11.11 -27.20
N GLY A 341 11.97 -10.40 -26.64
CA GLY A 341 10.63 -10.95 -26.42
C GLY A 341 10.59 -11.99 -25.30
N LEU A 342 11.43 -11.83 -24.25
CA LEU A 342 11.53 -12.75 -23.12
C LEU A 342 10.55 -12.35 -22.03
N ASP A 343 10.03 -13.36 -21.30
CA ASP A 343 9.19 -13.15 -20.12
C ASP A 343 10.02 -12.94 -18.84
N CYS A 344 11.25 -13.47 -18.77
CA CYS A 344 12.15 -13.32 -17.63
C CYS A 344 13.61 -13.41 -18.07
N VAL A 345 14.53 -13.10 -17.15
CA VAL A 345 15.97 -13.42 -17.20
C VAL A 345 16.32 -14.31 -16.00
N TYR A 346 17.56 -14.73 -15.88
CA TYR A 346 18.00 -15.67 -14.87
C TYR A 346 19.07 -15.06 -13.98
N LEU A 347 18.91 -15.20 -12.66
CA LEU A 347 19.93 -14.86 -11.66
C LEU A 347 20.59 -16.15 -11.17
N ASP A 348 21.86 -16.32 -11.50
CA ASP A 348 22.63 -17.53 -11.22
C ASP A 348 23.64 -17.30 -10.10
N ILE A 349 23.52 -18.05 -9.02
CA ILE A 349 24.45 -18.11 -7.90
C ILE A 349 24.92 -19.54 -7.61
N SER A 350 24.57 -20.51 -8.46
CA SER A 350 24.86 -21.93 -8.29
C SER A 350 26.36 -22.27 -8.30
N HIS A 351 27.22 -21.30 -8.65
CA HIS A 351 28.68 -21.46 -8.55
C HIS A 351 29.20 -21.43 -7.11
N LYS A 352 28.37 -21.03 -6.12
CA LYS A 352 28.70 -21.08 -4.69
C LYS A 352 28.42 -22.47 -4.12
N PRO A 353 29.19 -22.94 -3.10
CA PRO A 353 28.92 -24.21 -2.45
C PRO A 353 27.51 -24.29 -1.84
N ALA A 354 26.82 -25.42 -1.97
CA ALA A 354 25.46 -25.59 -1.45
C ALA A 354 25.35 -25.29 0.05
N ALA A 355 26.32 -25.76 0.88
CA ALA A 355 26.32 -25.45 2.32
C ALA A 355 26.39 -23.96 2.61
N TRP A 356 27.16 -23.20 1.83
CA TRP A 356 27.27 -21.75 1.94
C TRP A 356 25.94 -21.07 1.58
N LEU A 357 25.27 -21.52 0.51
CA LEU A 357 23.95 -20.99 0.10
C LEU A 357 22.87 -21.23 1.15
N HIS A 358 22.87 -22.41 1.78
CA HIS A 358 21.93 -22.73 2.85
C HIS A 358 22.15 -21.86 4.09
N GLU A 359 23.39 -21.49 4.39
CA GLU A 359 23.73 -20.64 5.52
C GLU A 359 23.37 -19.15 5.26
N HIS A 360 23.68 -18.65 4.06
CA HIS A 360 23.56 -17.22 3.74
C HIS A 360 22.19 -16.82 3.21
N PHE A 361 21.48 -17.75 2.54
CA PHE A 361 20.17 -17.49 1.93
C PHE A 361 19.12 -18.55 2.26
N PRO A 362 18.93 -18.93 3.55
CA PRO A 362 18.04 -20.03 3.94
C PRO A 362 16.60 -19.81 3.46
N ASN A 363 16.05 -18.59 3.61
CA ASN A 363 14.68 -18.28 3.25
C ASN A 363 14.48 -18.26 1.72
N ILE A 364 15.44 -17.72 0.97
CA ILE A 364 15.38 -17.70 -0.50
C ILE A 364 15.48 -19.12 -1.04
N HIS A 365 16.42 -19.93 -0.50
CA HIS A 365 16.57 -21.34 -0.88
C HIS A 365 15.28 -22.12 -0.59
N ALA A 366 14.76 -22.05 0.64
CA ALA A 366 13.54 -22.77 1.01
C ALA A 366 12.36 -22.39 0.11
N ARG A 367 12.17 -21.09 -0.13
CA ARG A 367 11.06 -20.62 -0.97
C ARG A 367 11.20 -21.02 -2.43
N CYS A 368 12.39 -20.94 -3.01
CA CYS A 368 12.64 -21.40 -4.36
C CYS A 368 12.42 -22.92 -4.47
N LEU A 369 12.91 -23.70 -3.50
CA LEU A 369 12.75 -25.14 -3.48
C LEU A 369 11.28 -25.59 -3.38
N GLU A 370 10.45 -24.91 -2.58
CA GLU A 370 8.99 -25.11 -2.53
C GLU A 370 8.32 -24.97 -3.92
N LEU A 371 8.91 -24.15 -4.78
CA LEU A 371 8.43 -23.88 -6.13
C LEU A 371 9.13 -24.73 -7.20
N GLY A 372 9.96 -25.71 -6.78
CA GLY A 372 10.67 -26.62 -7.65
C GLY A 372 11.96 -26.06 -8.24
N ILE A 373 12.53 -24.99 -7.68
CA ILE A 373 13.77 -24.34 -8.12
C ILE A 373 14.86 -24.57 -7.07
N ASP A 374 15.87 -25.37 -7.39
CA ASP A 374 17.02 -25.57 -6.50
C ASP A 374 18.16 -24.60 -6.88
N ILE A 375 18.30 -23.54 -6.11
CA ILE A 375 19.31 -22.48 -6.36
C ILE A 375 20.76 -22.96 -6.20
N THR A 376 20.97 -24.17 -5.68
CA THR A 376 22.32 -24.77 -5.56
C THR A 376 22.82 -25.35 -6.85
N CYS A 377 21.95 -25.62 -7.82
CA CYS A 377 22.30 -26.27 -9.09
C CYS A 377 21.67 -25.62 -10.32
N GLU A 378 20.69 -24.74 -10.16
CA GLU A 378 20.04 -24.05 -11.27
C GLU A 378 19.80 -22.55 -11.01
N PRO A 379 19.74 -21.71 -12.07
CA PRO A 379 19.54 -20.28 -11.93
C PRO A 379 18.08 -19.94 -11.62
N ILE A 380 17.88 -18.86 -10.85
CA ILE A 380 16.58 -18.34 -10.43
C ILE A 380 15.97 -17.52 -11.57
N PRO A 381 14.78 -17.84 -12.11
CA PRO A 381 14.11 -16.98 -13.07
C PRO A 381 13.62 -15.70 -12.36
N VAL A 382 14.00 -14.53 -12.90
CA VAL A 382 13.70 -13.24 -12.29
C VAL A 382 13.16 -12.23 -13.30
N VAL A 383 12.34 -11.31 -12.82
CA VAL A 383 11.77 -10.19 -13.58
C VAL A 383 11.82 -8.92 -12.72
N PRO A 384 12.03 -7.73 -13.31
CA PRO A 384 11.86 -6.51 -12.56
C PRO A 384 10.41 -6.35 -12.10
N ALA A 385 10.20 -5.80 -10.91
CA ALA A 385 8.87 -5.64 -10.35
C ALA A 385 8.68 -4.26 -9.71
N ALA A 386 7.50 -3.66 -9.86
CA ALA A 386 7.16 -2.41 -9.18
C ALA A 386 7.26 -2.61 -7.66
N HIS A 387 7.99 -1.71 -7.00
CA HIS A 387 8.38 -1.88 -5.61
C HIS A 387 7.91 -0.74 -4.70
N TYR A 388 8.06 0.51 -5.14
CA TYR A 388 7.70 1.68 -4.34
C TYR A 388 7.27 2.86 -5.22
N SER A 389 6.25 3.61 -4.76
CA SER A 389 5.74 4.83 -5.41
C SER A 389 6.31 6.06 -4.71
N CYS A 390 7.21 6.81 -5.37
CA CYS A 390 7.78 8.04 -4.79
C CYS A 390 6.84 9.23 -4.85
N GLY A 391 5.85 9.18 -5.73
CA GLY A 391 4.78 10.16 -5.86
C GLY A 391 3.53 9.77 -5.11
N GLY A 392 2.59 10.71 -4.97
CA GLY A 392 1.34 10.51 -4.25
C GLY A 392 0.59 11.81 -4.02
N ILE A 393 -0.21 11.84 -2.96
CA ILE A 393 -1.01 12.99 -2.52
C ILE A 393 -0.07 14.06 -1.96
N VAL A 394 -0.17 15.30 -2.45
CA VAL A 394 0.65 16.42 -1.96
C VAL A 394 0.23 16.77 -0.53
N THR A 395 1.20 16.82 0.38
CA THR A 395 0.99 17.18 1.78
C THR A 395 1.96 18.27 2.25
N ASP A 396 1.61 18.94 3.34
CA ASP A 396 2.51 19.79 4.11
C ASP A 396 3.28 18.99 5.18
N LEU A 397 4.10 19.68 6.01
CA LEU A 397 4.89 19.05 7.08
C LEU A 397 4.03 18.44 8.21
N ALA A 398 2.76 18.81 8.32
CA ALA A 398 1.80 18.21 9.24
C ALA A 398 0.96 17.09 8.58
N ALA A 399 1.36 16.63 7.39
CA ALA A 399 0.65 15.66 6.55
C ALA A 399 -0.76 16.09 6.11
N ARG A 400 -1.12 17.39 6.18
CA ARG A 400 -2.40 17.91 5.72
C ARG A 400 -2.42 17.94 4.19
N THR A 401 -3.57 17.59 3.62
CA THR A 401 -3.82 17.70 2.18
C THR A 401 -4.43 19.06 1.80
N ASP A 402 -4.79 19.23 0.53
CA ASP A 402 -5.53 20.43 0.07
C ASP A 402 -6.98 20.50 0.59
N VAL A 403 -7.52 19.41 1.14
CA VAL A 403 -8.87 19.30 1.66
C VAL A 403 -8.83 19.37 3.19
N PRO A 404 -9.50 20.35 3.84
CA PRO A 404 -9.58 20.43 5.29
C PRO A 404 -10.09 19.12 5.90
N GLY A 405 -9.56 18.71 7.06
CA GLY A 405 -9.93 17.45 7.72
C GLY A 405 -9.39 16.18 7.07
N LEU A 406 -8.64 16.29 5.96
CA LEU A 406 -8.04 15.15 5.26
C LEU A 406 -6.52 15.18 5.34
N TYR A 407 -5.94 14.08 5.81
CA TYR A 407 -4.50 13.83 5.92
C TYR A 407 -4.07 12.69 5.01
N ALA A 408 -2.79 12.67 4.64
CA ALA A 408 -2.19 11.53 3.94
C ALA A 408 -0.79 11.25 4.49
N VAL A 409 -0.50 9.98 4.79
CA VAL A 409 0.74 9.54 5.43
C VAL A 409 1.31 8.28 4.77
N GLY A 410 2.62 8.07 4.92
CA GLY A 410 3.33 6.95 4.32
C GLY A 410 3.31 6.99 2.79
N GLU A 411 3.38 5.84 2.15
CA GLU A 411 3.52 5.73 0.69
C GLU A 411 2.34 6.30 -0.12
N SER A 412 1.20 6.62 0.52
CA SER A 412 0.09 7.34 -0.14
C SER A 412 0.42 8.82 -0.39
N ALA A 413 1.33 9.39 0.39
CA ALA A 413 1.68 10.80 0.37
C ALA A 413 2.87 11.10 -0.56
N CYS A 414 2.92 12.32 -1.08
CA CYS A 414 4.09 12.92 -1.68
C CYS A 414 4.55 14.08 -0.80
N THR A 415 5.34 13.77 0.21
CA THR A 415 5.87 14.72 1.20
C THR A 415 7.01 15.58 0.65
N GLY A 416 7.66 15.10 -0.43
CA GLY A 416 8.88 15.68 -0.97
C GLY A 416 10.18 14.98 -0.53
N LEU A 417 10.12 14.05 0.43
CA LEU A 417 11.29 13.33 0.93
C LEU A 417 12.04 12.56 -0.17
N HIS A 418 11.31 11.80 -0.99
CA HIS A 418 11.90 10.85 -1.93
C HIS A 418 12.35 11.44 -3.27
N GLY A 419 11.86 12.63 -3.63
CA GLY A 419 12.21 13.25 -4.90
C GLY A 419 11.91 12.35 -6.12
N ALA A 420 12.91 12.12 -6.97
CA ALA A 420 12.78 11.30 -8.18
C ALA A 420 13.15 9.82 -7.98
N ASN A 421 13.68 9.47 -6.81
CA ASN A 421 14.03 8.09 -6.43
C ASN A 421 14.21 7.98 -4.92
N ARG A 422 13.62 6.97 -4.31
CA ARG A 422 13.67 6.74 -2.87
C ARG A 422 15.02 6.15 -2.44
N LEU A 423 15.65 6.75 -1.44
CA LEU A 423 16.74 6.12 -0.70
C LEU A 423 16.16 4.94 0.13
N ALA A 424 16.84 3.79 0.10
CA ALA A 424 16.41 2.61 0.84
C ALA A 424 16.23 2.93 2.35
N SER A 425 15.32 2.23 3.01
CA SER A 425 15.02 2.35 4.45
C SER A 425 14.50 3.73 4.95
N ASN A 426 14.34 4.73 4.06
CA ASN A 426 13.67 5.99 4.40
C ASN A 426 12.14 5.88 4.46
N SER A 427 11.52 4.86 3.86
CA SER A 427 10.06 4.75 3.77
C SER A 427 9.39 4.52 5.11
N LEU A 428 9.93 3.58 5.91
CA LEU A 428 9.38 3.31 7.25
C LEU A 428 9.64 4.49 8.19
N LEU A 429 10.77 5.17 8.04
CA LEU A 429 11.05 6.41 8.76
C LEU A 429 10.01 7.49 8.44
N GLU A 430 9.72 7.71 7.16
CA GLU A 430 8.67 8.64 6.72
C GLU A 430 7.29 8.30 7.33
N CYS A 431 6.91 7.02 7.33
CA CYS A 431 5.67 6.56 7.95
C CYS A 431 5.55 6.97 9.42
N LEU A 432 6.62 6.83 10.18
CA LEU A 432 6.64 7.12 11.62
C LEU A 432 6.65 8.62 11.89
N VAL A 433 7.50 9.38 11.18
CA VAL A 433 7.67 10.82 11.41
C VAL A 433 6.43 11.59 10.97
N TYR A 434 5.90 11.34 9.78
CA TYR A 434 4.67 11.99 9.32
C TYR A 434 3.41 11.48 10.04
N GLY A 435 3.39 10.22 10.45
CA GLY A 435 2.35 9.69 11.33
C GLY A 435 2.29 10.44 12.67
N GLU A 436 3.45 10.73 13.26
CA GLU A 436 3.54 11.55 14.48
C GLU A 436 3.13 12.99 14.23
N ALA A 437 3.62 13.62 13.16
CA ALA A 437 3.28 15.01 12.83
C ALA A 437 1.77 15.21 12.61
N ALA A 438 1.14 14.29 11.90
CA ALA A 438 -0.31 14.30 11.70
C ALA A 438 -1.07 14.10 13.02
N ALA A 439 -0.63 13.17 13.85
CA ALA A 439 -1.25 12.95 15.17
C ALA A 439 -1.13 14.20 16.06
N GLN A 440 0.04 14.84 16.12
CA GLN A 440 0.24 16.08 16.87
C GLN A 440 -0.65 17.22 16.36
N ASP A 441 -0.83 17.37 15.05
CA ASP A 441 -1.72 18.36 14.47
C ASP A 441 -3.18 18.12 14.85
N ILE A 442 -3.65 16.87 14.84
CA ILE A 442 -5.00 16.49 15.27
C ILE A 442 -5.18 16.77 16.76
N LEU A 443 -4.22 16.33 17.61
CA LEU A 443 -4.25 16.53 19.06
C LEU A 443 -4.25 18.03 19.47
N SER A 444 -3.71 18.89 18.61
CA SER A 444 -3.71 20.35 18.86
C SER A 444 -5.08 21.02 18.64
N LYS A 445 -6.04 20.30 18.07
CA LYS A 445 -7.38 20.81 17.76
C LYS A 445 -8.41 20.33 18.78
N PRO A 446 -9.46 21.12 19.03
CA PRO A 446 -10.54 20.65 19.90
C PRO A 446 -11.28 19.46 19.24
N VAL A 447 -11.65 18.49 20.06
CA VAL A 447 -12.55 17.41 19.63
C VAL A 447 -13.90 17.99 19.27
N GLN A 448 -14.42 17.65 18.10
CA GLN A 448 -15.72 18.07 17.61
C GLN A 448 -16.66 16.88 17.56
N ALA A 449 -17.94 17.09 17.82
CA ALA A 449 -18.93 16.04 17.65
C ALA A 449 -18.97 15.58 16.18
N ALA A 450 -19.00 14.28 15.95
CA ALA A 450 -19.07 13.73 14.60
C ALA A 450 -20.30 14.28 13.84
N PRO A 451 -20.15 14.62 12.55
CA PRO A 451 -21.24 15.18 11.76
C PRO A 451 -22.32 14.13 11.49
N ASP A 452 -23.57 14.58 11.37
CA ASP A 452 -24.66 13.75 10.88
C ASP A 452 -24.56 13.64 9.35
N LEU A 453 -24.37 12.43 8.84
CA LEU A 453 -24.09 12.16 7.42
C LEU A 453 -25.13 11.23 6.82
N PRO A 454 -25.50 11.43 5.54
CA PRO A 454 -26.44 10.58 4.85
C PRO A 454 -25.89 9.16 4.69
N ALA A 455 -26.76 8.16 4.75
CA ALA A 455 -26.43 6.79 4.37
C ALA A 455 -26.08 6.71 2.87
N TRP A 456 -25.34 5.68 2.52
CA TRP A 456 -25.07 5.32 1.11
C TRP A 456 -26.39 4.96 0.40
N ASP A 457 -26.61 5.54 -0.78
CA ASP A 457 -27.83 5.32 -1.58
C ASP A 457 -27.58 4.31 -2.71
N GLU A 458 -28.15 3.13 -2.59
CA GLU A 458 -28.10 2.04 -3.57
C GLU A 458 -29.41 1.91 -4.39
N SER A 459 -30.33 2.87 -4.26
CA SER A 459 -31.66 2.77 -4.87
C SER A 459 -31.66 2.73 -6.42
N ARG A 460 -30.53 3.06 -7.04
CA ARG A 460 -30.40 3.17 -8.51
C ARG A 460 -29.53 2.09 -9.13
N VAL A 461 -29.00 1.16 -8.35
CA VAL A 461 -28.10 0.11 -8.84
C VAL A 461 -28.70 -1.27 -8.61
N THR A 462 -28.26 -2.23 -9.41
CA THR A 462 -28.66 -3.64 -9.35
C THR A 462 -27.45 -4.52 -9.08
N ASP A 463 -27.68 -5.81 -8.81
CA ASP A 463 -26.59 -6.78 -8.74
C ASP A 463 -26.00 -7.00 -10.13
N ALA A 464 -24.68 -7.20 -10.19
CA ALA A 464 -23.99 -7.41 -11.46
C ALA A 464 -24.32 -8.81 -12.03
N ASP A 465 -24.65 -8.87 -13.33
CA ASP A 465 -24.92 -10.13 -14.03
C ASP A 465 -23.62 -10.89 -14.38
N GLU A 466 -22.51 -10.15 -14.58
CA GLU A 466 -21.23 -10.69 -15.04
C GLU A 466 -20.05 -10.03 -14.32
N GLU A 467 -19.22 -10.83 -13.65
CA GLU A 467 -17.95 -10.37 -13.05
C GLU A 467 -16.76 -10.48 -14.00
N VAL A 468 -16.96 -11.12 -15.16
CA VAL A 468 -15.87 -11.30 -16.15
C VAL A 468 -15.31 -9.98 -16.66
N VAL A 469 -16.13 -8.92 -16.72
CA VAL A 469 -15.70 -7.57 -17.14
C VAL A 469 -14.66 -7.02 -16.17
N ILE A 470 -14.85 -7.20 -14.87
CA ILE A 470 -13.92 -6.71 -13.84
C ILE A 470 -12.58 -7.44 -13.96
N SER A 471 -12.57 -8.77 -14.01
CA SER A 471 -11.36 -9.58 -14.08
C SER A 471 -10.58 -9.37 -15.39
N HIS A 472 -11.29 -9.20 -16.51
CA HIS A 472 -10.68 -8.88 -17.81
C HIS A 472 -10.01 -7.51 -17.80
N ASN A 473 -10.73 -6.48 -17.39
CA ASN A 473 -10.20 -5.10 -17.36
C ASN A 473 -9.03 -4.94 -16.38
N TRP A 474 -9.06 -5.66 -15.26
CA TRP A 474 -7.96 -5.77 -14.33
C TRP A 474 -6.68 -6.32 -14.99
N ALA A 475 -6.79 -7.43 -15.72
CA ALA A 475 -5.67 -8.04 -16.42
C ALA A 475 -5.15 -7.16 -17.57
N GLU A 476 -6.04 -6.56 -18.36
CA GLU A 476 -5.70 -5.68 -19.49
C GLU A 476 -4.97 -4.42 -19.00
N LEU A 477 -5.47 -3.76 -17.94
CA LEU A 477 -4.84 -2.57 -17.38
C LEU A 477 -3.40 -2.84 -16.96
N ARG A 478 -3.18 -3.88 -16.16
CA ARG A 478 -1.87 -4.22 -15.61
C ARG A 478 -0.88 -4.60 -16.71
N ARG A 479 -1.34 -5.34 -17.72
CA ARG A 479 -0.53 -5.67 -18.90
C ARG A 479 -0.18 -4.41 -19.70
N ALA A 480 -1.14 -3.53 -19.95
CA ALA A 480 -0.89 -2.27 -20.67
C ALA A 480 0.10 -1.36 -19.93
N MET A 481 0.00 -1.27 -18.61
CA MET A 481 0.94 -0.51 -17.78
C MET A 481 2.35 -1.13 -17.82
N TRP A 482 2.47 -2.44 -17.74
CA TRP A 482 3.74 -3.14 -17.83
C TRP A 482 4.42 -2.93 -19.19
N ASP A 483 3.69 -3.14 -20.27
CA ASP A 483 4.25 -3.11 -21.62
C ASP A 483 4.59 -1.68 -22.11
N TYR A 484 3.79 -0.68 -21.72
CA TYR A 484 3.87 0.67 -22.26
C TYR A 484 4.36 1.73 -21.26
N VAL A 485 4.23 1.52 -19.96
CA VAL A 485 4.51 2.52 -18.90
C VAL A 485 5.57 2.04 -17.91
N GLY A 486 6.23 0.92 -18.21
CA GLY A 486 7.25 0.32 -17.36
C GLY A 486 8.52 1.18 -17.22
N ILE A 487 9.67 0.51 -17.12
CA ILE A 487 10.96 1.13 -16.76
C ILE A 487 11.48 2.07 -17.86
N VAL A 488 11.53 1.59 -19.12
CA VAL A 488 11.98 2.38 -20.27
C VAL A 488 10.80 2.87 -21.08
N ARG A 489 10.60 4.17 -21.11
CA ARG A 489 9.41 4.84 -21.67
C ARG A 489 9.71 5.53 -23.00
N THR A 490 8.67 5.68 -23.84
CA THR A 490 8.65 6.57 -25.01
C THR A 490 7.30 7.28 -25.05
N THR A 491 7.27 8.49 -25.61
CA THR A 491 6.03 9.25 -25.80
C THR A 491 4.97 8.45 -26.57
N LYS A 492 5.41 7.67 -27.58
CA LYS A 492 4.53 6.83 -28.39
C LYS A 492 3.86 5.72 -27.55
N ARG A 493 4.63 5.04 -26.68
CA ARG A 493 4.10 4.02 -25.76
C ARG A 493 3.16 4.63 -24.74
N LEU A 494 3.56 5.74 -24.11
CA LEU A 494 2.73 6.45 -23.11
C LEU A 494 1.38 6.90 -23.70
N LYS A 495 1.35 7.40 -24.94
CA LYS A 495 0.10 7.77 -25.64
C LYS A 495 -0.78 6.55 -25.92
N ARG A 496 -0.19 5.40 -26.25
CA ARG A 496 -0.94 4.15 -26.41
C ARG A 496 -1.58 3.70 -25.10
N ALA A 497 -0.83 3.72 -24.00
CA ALA A 497 -1.36 3.43 -22.67
C ALA A 497 -2.51 4.39 -22.31
N GLN A 498 -2.31 5.71 -22.51
CA GLN A 498 -3.35 6.70 -22.25
C GLN A 498 -4.64 6.42 -23.02
N HIS A 499 -4.55 5.98 -24.29
CA HIS A 499 -5.73 5.63 -25.07
C HIS A 499 -6.45 4.41 -24.51
N ARG A 500 -5.72 3.36 -24.12
CA ARG A 500 -6.28 2.15 -23.50
C ARG A 500 -6.93 2.46 -22.15
N ILE A 501 -6.25 3.19 -21.28
CA ILE A 501 -6.76 3.58 -19.96
C ILE A 501 -8.08 4.34 -20.09
N ARG A 502 -8.21 5.26 -21.04
CA ARG A 502 -9.45 6.00 -21.28
C ARG A 502 -10.62 5.13 -21.74
N LEU A 503 -10.36 4.02 -22.45
CA LEU A 503 -11.39 3.05 -22.80
C LEU A 503 -11.87 2.32 -21.55
N LEU A 504 -10.93 1.76 -20.79
CA LEU A 504 -11.22 1.06 -19.53
C LEU A 504 -11.92 1.96 -18.51
N GLU A 505 -11.50 3.23 -18.40
CA GLU A 505 -12.13 4.21 -17.50
C GLU A 505 -13.62 4.41 -17.82
N ARG A 506 -14.01 4.45 -19.10
CA ARG A 506 -15.41 4.60 -19.51
C ARG A 506 -16.22 3.34 -19.20
N GLU A 507 -15.69 2.17 -19.51
CA GLU A 507 -16.36 0.89 -19.22
C GLU A 507 -16.55 0.68 -17.71
N ILE A 508 -15.51 0.97 -16.92
CA ILE A 508 -15.58 0.86 -15.46
C ILE A 508 -16.56 1.90 -14.89
N HIS A 509 -16.57 3.11 -15.43
CA HIS A 509 -17.52 4.14 -14.99
C HIS A 509 -18.97 3.75 -15.28
N GLU A 510 -19.24 3.20 -16.45
CA GLU A 510 -20.55 2.69 -16.82
C GLU A 510 -20.98 1.55 -15.88
N PHE A 511 -20.09 0.59 -15.64
CA PHE A 511 -20.34 -0.53 -14.73
C PHE A 511 -20.60 -0.04 -13.29
N TYR A 512 -19.76 0.86 -12.76
CA TYR A 512 -19.91 1.44 -11.43
C TYR A 512 -21.22 2.23 -11.25
N SER A 513 -21.74 2.82 -12.32
CA SER A 513 -22.98 3.62 -12.28
C SER A 513 -24.24 2.77 -12.28
N ASN A 514 -24.17 1.52 -12.71
CA ASN A 514 -25.32 0.64 -12.91
C ASN A 514 -25.40 -0.50 -11.87
N PHE A 515 -24.25 -0.87 -11.28
CA PHE A 515 -24.20 -2.05 -10.42
C PHE A 515 -23.73 -1.70 -9.00
N ARG A 516 -24.12 -2.55 -8.04
CA ARG A 516 -23.66 -2.45 -6.65
C ARG A 516 -22.14 -2.54 -6.57
N VAL A 517 -21.58 -1.82 -5.63
CA VAL A 517 -20.13 -1.83 -5.42
C VAL A 517 -19.68 -3.17 -4.84
N SER A 518 -18.59 -3.70 -5.39
CA SER A 518 -17.86 -4.85 -4.86
C SER A 518 -16.42 -4.46 -4.58
N ASN A 519 -15.69 -5.25 -3.79
CA ASN A 519 -14.27 -5.01 -3.52
C ASN A 519 -13.48 -4.84 -4.83
N ASP A 520 -13.62 -5.77 -5.74
CA ASP A 520 -12.85 -5.81 -6.98
C ASP A 520 -13.20 -4.64 -7.92
N LEU A 521 -14.46 -4.21 -7.95
CA LEU A 521 -14.88 -3.04 -8.71
C LEU A 521 -14.29 -1.74 -8.13
N ILE A 522 -14.29 -1.59 -6.80
CA ILE A 522 -13.70 -0.42 -6.14
C ILE A 522 -12.20 -0.35 -6.41
N GLU A 523 -11.49 -1.48 -6.24
CA GLU A 523 -10.05 -1.56 -6.51
C GLU A 523 -9.74 -1.28 -7.99
N LEU A 524 -10.49 -1.83 -8.93
CA LEU A 524 -10.30 -1.60 -10.36
C LEU A 524 -10.55 -0.12 -10.73
N ARG A 525 -11.60 0.50 -10.18
CA ARG A 525 -11.88 1.93 -10.36
C ARG A 525 -10.72 2.81 -9.86
N ASN A 526 -10.12 2.45 -8.74
CA ASN A 526 -8.98 3.16 -8.18
C ASN A 526 -7.70 2.92 -8.98
N LEU A 527 -7.46 1.69 -9.43
CA LEU A 527 -6.32 1.33 -10.27
C LEU A 527 -6.32 2.07 -11.61
N VAL A 528 -7.45 2.13 -12.31
CA VAL A 528 -7.51 2.81 -13.62
C VAL A 528 -7.25 4.30 -13.49
N LEU A 529 -7.77 4.95 -12.45
CA LEU A 529 -7.51 6.35 -12.18
C LEU A 529 -6.03 6.58 -11.81
N THR A 530 -5.45 5.73 -10.98
CA THR A 530 -4.03 5.81 -10.62
C THR A 530 -3.13 5.61 -11.84
N ALA A 531 -3.48 4.68 -12.73
CA ALA A 531 -2.76 4.48 -14.00
C ALA A 531 -2.81 5.73 -14.90
N ASP A 532 -3.98 6.41 -15.00
CA ASP A 532 -4.10 7.68 -15.75
C ASP A 532 -3.18 8.75 -15.15
N LEU A 533 -3.15 8.90 -13.82
CA LEU A 533 -2.29 9.85 -13.13
C LEU A 533 -0.80 9.60 -13.39
N ILE A 534 -0.36 8.33 -13.34
CA ILE A 534 1.02 7.93 -13.66
C ILE A 534 1.36 8.30 -15.10
N VAL A 535 0.50 7.95 -16.05
CA VAL A 535 0.74 8.23 -17.48
C VAL A 535 0.73 9.73 -17.78
N ARG A 536 -0.18 10.49 -17.17
CA ARG A 536 -0.22 11.96 -17.33
C ARG A 536 1.04 12.63 -16.76
N CYS A 537 1.52 12.21 -15.61
CA CYS A 537 2.77 12.69 -15.04
C CYS A 537 3.95 12.33 -15.95
N ALA A 538 4.05 11.08 -16.42
CA ALA A 538 5.10 10.63 -17.33
C ALA A 538 5.09 11.38 -18.68
N LEU A 539 3.93 11.67 -19.25
CA LEU A 539 3.80 12.46 -20.48
C LEU A 539 4.20 13.92 -20.28
N LYS A 540 3.99 14.47 -19.08
CA LYS A 540 4.33 15.86 -18.75
C LYS A 540 5.82 16.07 -18.56
N ARG A 541 6.55 15.07 -18.02
CA ARG A 541 8.00 15.13 -17.80
C ARG A 541 8.77 14.95 -19.11
N LYS A 542 9.57 15.94 -19.49
CA LYS A 542 10.37 15.97 -20.74
C LYS A 542 11.87 15.90 -20.45
N GLU A 543 12.25 14.97 -19.58
CA GLU A 543 13.62 14.67 -19.19
C GLU A 543 13.71 13.22 -18.71
N SER A 544 14.91 12.67 -18.59
CA SER A 544 15.19 11.45 -17.84
C SER A 544 15.82 11.83 -16.51
N ARG A 545 15.14 11.52 -15.39
CA ARG A 545 15.58 11.85 -14.02
C ARG A 545 15.15 10.74 -13.05
N GLY A 546 16.10 10.26 -12.24
CA GLY A 546 15.82 9.20 -11.27
C GLY A 546 15.14 8.00 -11.92
N LEU A 547 13.99 7.62 -11.41
CA LEU A 547 13.21 6.46 -11.86
C LEU A 547 12.47 6.67 -13.20
N HIS A 548 12.33 7.92 -13.67
CA HIS A 548 11.72 8.20 -14.97
C HIS A 548 12.77 8.24 -16.06
N HIS A 549 12.82 7.20 -16.89
CA HIS A 549 13.71 7.13 -18.06
C HIS A 549 12.92 7.16 -19.36
N SER A 550 13.18 8.16 -20.19
CA SER A 550 12.55 8.35 -21.51
C SER A 550 13.57 8.34 -22.63
N ARG A 551 13.40 7.44 -23.59
CA ARG A 551 14.27 7.41 -24.79
C ARG A 551 14.11 8.64 -25.68
N ASP A 552 12.96 9.32 -25.61
CA ASP A 552 12.71 10.54 -26.41
C ASP A 552 13.28 11.81 -25.75
N TYR A 553 13.57 11.73 -24.43
CA TYR A 553 14.12 12.82 -23.63
C TYR A 553 15.19 12.26 -22.68
N PRO A 554 16.38 11.87 -23.20
CA PRO A 554 17.41 11.20 -22.40
C PRO A 554 18.11 12.14 -21.41
N ASP A 555 18.14 13.44 -21.69
CA ASP A 555 18.88 14.43 -20.93
C ASP A 555 18.08 15.00 -19.76
N LEU A 556 18.79 15.49 -18.74
CA LEU A 556 18.24 16.23 -17.62
C LEU A 556 17.87 17.67 -18.05
N LEU A 557 16.74 18.16 -17.58
CA LEU A 557 16.45 19.58 -17.65
C LEU A 557 17.32 20.37 -16.65
N PRO A 558 17.71 21.62 -16.98
CA PRO A 558 18.58 22.45 -16.12
C PRO A 558 18.00 22.70 -14.72
N ARG A 559 16.68 22.69 -14.60
CA ARG A 559 15.98 22.86 -13.31
C ARG A 559 15.10 21.66 -13.05
N ALA A 560 15.36 20.96 -11.94
CA ALA A 560 14.48 19.94 -11.43
C ALA A 560 13.16 20.58 -10.92
N ARG A 561 12.02 20.04 -11.35
CA ARG A 561 10.69 20.50 -10.92
C ARG A 561 9.78 19.30 -10.70
N ALA A 562 9.01 19.33 -9.62
CA ALA A 562 7.98 18.33 -9.38
C ALA A 562 6.89 18.36 -10.47
N THR A 563 6.41 17.20 -10.88
CA THR A 563 5.26 17.07 -11.77
C THR A 563 3.99 17.09 -10.95
N ILE A 564 3.34 18.23 -10.82
CA ILE A 564 2.09 18.36 -10.06
C ILE A 564 0.91 18.32 -11.02
N LEU A 565 -0.06 17.47 -10.72
CA LEU A 565 -1.39 17.44 -11.34
C LEU A 565 -2.42 18.02 -10.36
N ARG A 566 -3.41 18.70 -10.94
CA ARG A 566 -4.56 19.26 -10.21
C ARG A 566 -5.82 18.66 -10.81
N PRO A 567 -6.79 18.21 -9.99
CA PRO A 567 -8.08 17.80 -10.48
C PRO A 567 -8.76 18.96 -11.24
N PRO A 568 -9.60 18.66 -12.25
CA PRO A 568 -10.46 19.68 -12.85
C PRO A 568 -11.29 20.33 -11.74
N ARG A 569 -11.42 21.66 -11.76
CA ARG A 569 -12.37 22.33 -10.86
C ARG A 569 -13.75 21.79 -11.16
N GLN A 570 -14.37 21.14 -10.19
CA GLN A 570 -15.78 20.80 -10.31
C GLN A 570 -16.52 22.13 -10.41
N HIS A 571 -17.10 22.44 -11.59
CA HIS A 571 -17.99 23.59 -11.70
C HIS A 571 -19.12 23.38 -10.69
N ARG A 572 -19.20 24.26 -9.70
CA ARG A 572 -20.41 24.36 -8.87
C ARG A 572 -21.55 24.55 -9.87
N ARG A 573 -22.38 23.53 -10.06
CA ARG A 573 -23.69 23.73 -10.68
C ARG A 573 -24.47 24.58 -9.68
N SER A 574 -24.56 25.88 -10.02
CA SER A 574 -25.41 26.84 -9.34
C SER A 574 -26.87 26.43 -9.42
#